data_a5ac112cdd1fec16288b3b51c3936a3d
#
_entry.id   a5ac112cdd1fec16288b3b51c3936a3d
#
_cell.length_a   1.000
_cell.length_b   1.000
_cell.length_c   1.000
_cell.angle_alpha   90.00
_cell.angle_beta   90.00
_cell.angle_gamma   90.00
#
_symmetry.space_group_name_H-M   'P 1'
#
loop_
_entity.id
_entity.type
_entity.pdbx_description
1 polymer ?
#
loop_
_entity_poly.entity_id
_entity_poly.type
_entity_poly.pdbx_seq_one_letter_code
_entity_poly.pdbx_strand_id
1 'polypeptide(L)'
;LGDVYKRQPSHLEAVDPVLIGIVKAKQDLLARTTDHTSHDDSEKRQTEQQAEQLTEYPVMPLMLHGDAAFSGQGVAYETLNLALLEGYNVGGTVHIVVNNQIGFTTSPSQGRSSEYCTDIAKAFGVPVFHVNGDDPEACVRVARAAVEFNQRFAKDVVIDLVSYRRRGHNEADDPSMTQPAMYDIIDNKRSVRQSYLETLIGRGDITTQEAETAMQDYRGELENVFQQVKELEKESAPLSHSVATKQRVPYNLQTAISAERLEEIGDAFINVPEGCLLYTSDAADEGL
;
A
#
# COMPACT_ATOMS: atom_id res chain seq x y z
N LEU A 1 1.93 7.98 -13.97
CA LEU A 1 2.96 7.25 -13.21
C LEU A 1 4.05 8.17 -12.64
N GLY A 2 4.46 9.25 -13.34
CA GLY A 2 5.49 10.18 -12.85
C GLY A 2 5.13 10.97 -11.58
N ASP A 3 3.88 11.18 -11.29
CA ASP A 3 3.44 11.93 -10.11
C ASP A 3 3.44 11.11 -8.81
N VAL A 4 3.36 9.79 -8.90
CA VAL A 4 3.39 8.90 -7.73
C VAL A 4 4.75 8.94 -7.05
N TYR A 5 5.83 8.96 -7.81
CA TYR A 5 7.20 9.00 -7.28
C TYR A 5 7.59 10.36 -6.66
N LYS A 6 6.97 11.46 -7.10
CA LYS A 6 7.27 12.79 -6.57
C LYS A 6 6.71 13.05 -5.18
N ARG A 7 5.76 12.25 -4.74
CA ARG A 7 5.05 12.38 -3.46
C ARG A 7 5.32 11.24 -2.49
N GLN A 8 6.24 10.36 -2.81
CA GLN A 8 6.56 9.23 -1.96
C GLN A 8 7.21 9.73 -0.66
N PRO A 9 6.67 9.37 0.52
CA PRO A 9 7.29 9.71 1.79
C PRO A 9 8.61 8.95 1.96
N SER A 10 9.59 9.59 2.59
CA SER A 10 10.87 8.95 2.91
C SER A 10 10.80 8.07 4.17
N HIS A 11 9.75 8.24 4.98
CA HIS A 11 9.53 7.46 6.20
C HIS A 11 8.70 6.22 5.85
N LEU A 12 9.22 5.07 6.20
CA LEU A 12 8.52 3.80 6.00
C LEU A 12 7.18 3.80 6.77
N GLU A 13 6.15 3.19 6.19
CA GLU A 13 4.77 3.08 6.71
C GLU A 13 4.00 4.41 6.81
N ALA A 14 4.64 5.57 6.60
CA ALA A 14 3.94 6.85 6.64
C ALA A 14 2.85 7.00 5.56
N VAL A 15 2.91 6.19 4.52
CA VAL A 15 1.91 6.13 3.44
C VAL A 15 0.61 5.43 3.86
N ASP A 16 0.64 4.60 4.90
CA ASP A 16 -0.50 3.75 5.27
C ASP A 16 -1.77 4.56 5.57
N PRO A 17 -1.75 5.53 6.51
CA PRO A 17 -2.93 6.34 6.77
C PRO A 17 -3.30 7.25 5.59
N VAL A 18 -2.31 7.66 4.78
CA VAL A 18 -2.56 8.44 3.56
C VAL A 18 -3.36 7.63 2.55
N LEU A 19 -3.01 6.35 2.35
CA LEU A 19 -3.74 5.46 1.45
C LEU A 19 -5.18 5.25 1.92
N ILE A 20 -5.40 5.05 3.23
CA ILE A 20 -6.75 4.95 3.80
C ILE A 20 -7.58 6.19 3.47
N GLY A 21 -7.02 7.39 3.65
CA GLY A 21 -7.68 8.65 3.28
C GLY A 21 -8.00 8.76 1.79
N ILE A 22 -7.10 8.32 0.92
CA ILE A 22 -7.32 8.29 -0.54
C ILE A 22 -8.46 7.32 -0.90
N VAL A 23 -8.48 6.13 -0.28
CA VAL A 23 -9.54 5.13 -0.51
C VAL A 23 -10.88 5.67 -0.06
N LYS A 24 -10.97 6.27 1.14
CA LYS A 24 -12.19 6.89 1.65
C LYS A 24 -12.71 7.96 0.70
N ALA A 25 -11.85 8.86 0.24
CA ALA A 25 -12.23 9.90 -0.72
C ALA A 25 -12.76 9.33 -2.05
N LYS A 26 -12.16 8.24 -2.55
CA LYS A 26 -12.63 7.56 -3.77
C LYS A 26 -14.00 6.90 -3.56
N GLN A 27 -14.22 6.24 -2.43
CA GLN A 27 -15.51 5.64 -2.08
C GLN A 27 -16.61 6.72 -2.00
N ASP A 28 -16.33 7.82 -1.31
CA ASP A 28 -17.27 8.95 -1.18
C ASP A 28 -17.59 9.61 -2.53
N LEU A 29 -16.61 9.71 -3.44
CA LEU A 29 -16.84 10.23 -4.78
C LEU A 29 -17.72 9.29 -5.62
N LEU A 30 -17.49 7.98 -5.54
CA LEU A 30 -18.30 6.99 -6.25
C LEU A 30 -19.75 6.98 -5.72
N ALA A 31 -19.95 7.05 -4.41
CA ALA A 31 -21.28 7.14 -3.81
C ALA A 31 -22.06 8.37 -4.30
N ARG A 32 -21.42 9.53 -4.38
CA ARG A 32 -22.05 10.78 -4.88
C ARG A 32 -22.43 10.70 -6.35
N THR A 33 -21.64 10.01 -7.18
CA THR A 33 -21.94 9.87 -8.62
C THR A 33 -23.14 8.96 -8.87
N THR A 34 -23.38 7.96 -8.04
CA THR A 34 -24.54 7.08 -8.14
C THR A 34 -25.83 7.79 -7.73
N ASP A 35 -25.80 8.70 -6.75
CA ASP A 35 -26.97 9.47 -6.32
C ASP A 35 -27.47 10.47 -7.37
N HIS A 36 -26.59 10.99 -8.23
CA HIS A 36 -26.95 12.00 -9.24
C HIS A 36 -27.52 11.42 -10.55
N THR A 37 -27.43 10.12 -10.78
CA THR A 37 -27.91 9.47 -12.01
C THR A 37 -29.36 8.95 -11.94
N SER A 38 -30.03 9.03 -10.80
CA SER A 38 -31.35 8.45 -10.59
C SER A 38 -32.50 9.49 -10.71
N HIS A 39 -32.72 10.01 -11.92
CA HIS A 39 -33.91 10.84 -12.19
C HIS A 39 -34.99 10.16 -13.04
N ASP A 40 -34.83 8.85 -13.39
CA ASP A 40 -35.83 8.10 -14.15
C ASP A 40 -36.20 6.80 -13.40
N ASP A 41 -37.50 6.62 -13.09
CA ASP A 41 -38.03 5.49 -12.32
C ASP A 41 -37.89 4.13 -13.02
N SER A 42 -37.66 4.11 -14.33
CA SER A 42 -37.43 2.90 -15.11
C SER A 42 -35.95 2.43 -15.05
N GLU A 43 -35.01 3.35 -14.88
CA GLU A 43 -33.59 3.08 -14.66
C GLU A 43 -33.30 2.72 -13.19
N LYS A 44 -34.09 3.20 -12.23
CA LYS A 44 -33.93 2.87 -10.80
C LYS A 44 -33.92 1.38 -10.53
N ARG A 45 -34.82 0.60 -11.13
CA ARG A 45 -34.88 -0.84 -10.90
C ARG A 45 -33.69 -1.62 -11.46
N GLN A 46 -33.10 -1.14 -12.55
CA GLN A 46 -31.89 -1.75 -13.13
C GLN A 46 -30.64 -1.30 -12.36
N THR A 47 -30.65 -0.05 -11.84
CA THR A 47 -29.55 0.49 -11.03
C THR A 47 -29.56 -0.09 -9.62
N GLU A 48 -30.73 -0.35 -9.03
CA GLU A 48 -30.87 -1.04 -7.74
C GLU A 48 -30.39 -2.50 -7.82
N GLN A 49 -30.71 -3.20 -8.90
CA GLN A 49 -30.18 -4.56 -9.13
C GLN A 49 -28.67 -4.59 -9.42
N GLN A 50 -28.11 -3.53 -10.01
CA GLN A 50 -26.67 -3.37 -10.17
C GLN A 50 -25.99 -2.84 -8.90
N ALA A 51 -26.69 -2.02 -8.10
CA ALA A 51 -26.19 -1.52 -6.82
C ALA A 51 -26.17 -2.62 -5.73
N GLU A 52 -27.10 -3.59 -5.78
CA GLU A 52 -27.01 -4.80 -4.93
C GLU A 52 -25.81 -5.69 -5.26
N GLN A 53 -25.18 -5.53 -6.42
CA GLN A 53 -23.94 -6.20 -6.81
C GLN A 53 -22.69 -5.36 -6.54
N LEU A 54 -22.83 -4.05 -6.30
CA LEU A 54 -21.71 -3.23 -5.83
C LEU A 54 -21.49 -3.50 -4.34
N THR A 55 -20.32 -3.98 -4.02
CA THR A 55 -19.89 -4.11 -2.62
C THR A 55 -20.05 -2.75 -1.93
N GLU A 56 -20.46 -2.74 -0.67
CA GLU A 56 -20.53 -1.53 0.16
C GLU A 56 -19.23 -0.71 0.11
N TYR A 57 -18.11 -1.38 -0.19
CA TYR A 57 -16.78 -0.80 -0.33
C TYR A 57 -16.20 -1.08 -1.73
N PRO A 58 -16.50 -0.24 -2.73
CA PRO A 58 -16.12 -0.46 -4.12
C PRO A 58 -14.63 -0.25 -4.42
N VAL A 59 -13.87 0.27 -3.46
CA VAL A 59 -12.41 0.49 -3.55
C VAL A 59 -11.74 -0.17 -2.37
N MET A 60 -10.86 -1.12 -2.62
CA MET A 60 -10.10 -1.86 -1.61
C MET A 60 -8.67 -1.33 -1.53
N PRO A 61 -8.16 -0.98 -0.36
CA PRO A 61 -6.75 -0.68 -0.19
C PRO A 61 -5.90 -1.95 -0.23
N LEU A 62 -4.75 -1.85 -0.90
CA LEU A 62 -3.72 -2.88 -0.93
C LEU A 62 -2.40 -2.23 -0.50
N MET A 63 -1.86 -2.67 0.63
CA MET A 63 -0.61 -2.16 1.19
C MET A 63 0.50 -3.20 1.11
N LEU A 64 1.68 -2.76 0.68
CA LEU A 64 2.89 -3.58 0.66
C LEU A 64 3.85 -3.06 1.71
N HIS A 65 4.32 -3.94 2.59
CA HIS A 65 5.19 -3.63 3.71
C HIS A 65 6.48 -4.43 3.64
N GLY A 66 7.55 -3.89 4.22
CA GLY A 66 8.71 -4.68 4.62
C GLY A 66 8.51 -5.25 6.04
N ASP A 67 9.08 -6.41 6.33
CA ASP A 67 8.91 -7.10 7.61
C ASP A 67 9.41 -6.27 8.81
N ALA A 68 10.57 -5.65 8.69
CA ALA A 68 11.15 -4.82 9.75
C ALA A 68 10.35 -3.52 9.95
N ALA A 69 9.85 -2.93 8.88
CA ALA A 69 9.04 -1.71 8.94
C ALA A 69 7.68 -2.00 9.59
N PHE A 70 6.98 -3.01 9.12
CA PHE A 70 5.65 -3.38 9.64
C PHE A 70 5.69 -3.71 11.14
N SER A 71 6.71 -4.46 11.58
CA SER A 71 6.84 -4.81 12.99
C SER A 71 7.37 -3.68 13.89
N GLY A 72 8.10 -2.70 13.33
CA GLY A 72 8.84 -1.72 14.11
C GLY A 72 8.37 -0.28 14.02
N GLN A 73 7.55 0.08 13.01
CA GLN A 73 7.06 1.44 12.85
C GLN A 73 5.70 1.61 13.55
N GLY A 74 5.63 2.54 14.52
CA GLY A 74 4.41 2.79 15.30
C GLY A 74 3.18 3.15 14.44
N VAL A 75 3.38 3.82 13.31
CA VAL A 75 2.29 4.20 12.41
C VAL A 75 1.56 3.00 11.79
N ALA A 76 2.24 1.85 11.61
CA ALA A 76 1.57 0.62 11.16
C ALA A 76 0.55 0.13 12.20
N TYR A 77 0.92 0.16 13.49
CA TYR A 77 0.02 -0.17 14.60
C TYR A 77 -1.15 0.83 14.68
N GLU A 78 -0.87 2.12 14.56
CA GLU A 78 -1.89 3.17 14.58
C GLU A 78 -2.88 3.03 13.43
N THR A 79 -2.40 2.69 12.22
CA THR A 79 -3.24 2.44 11.05
C THR A 79 -4.16 1.24 11.27
N LEU A 80 -3.65 0.13 11.79
CA LEU A 80 -4.47 -1.03 12.15
C LEU A 80 -5.51 -0.68 13.22
N ASN A 81 -5.19 0.20 14.16
CA ASN A 81 -6.13 0.65 15.19
C ASN A 81 -7.29 1.50 14.62
N LEU A 82 -7.09 2.17 13.48
CA LEU A 82 -8.13 2.96 12.81
C LEU A 82 -9.14 2.09 12.03
N ALA A 83 -8.78 0.87 11.65
CA ALA A 83 -9.48 0.06 10.65
C ALA A 83 -10.98 -0.16 10.90
N LEU A 84 -11.40 -0.26 12.16
CA LEU A 84 -12.81 -0.51 12.54
C LEU A 84 -13.50 0.72 13.15
N LEU A 85 -12.82 1.87 13.19
CA LEU A 85 -13.43 3.10 13.70
C LEU A 85 -14.34 3.71 12.63
N GLU A 86 -15.54 4.11 13.01
CA GLU A 86 -16.60 4.59 12.10
C GLU A 86 -16.11 5.69 11.12
N GLY A 87 -15.33 6.67 11.62
CA GLY A 87 -14.81 7.77 10.79
C GLY A 87 -13.66 7.38 9.85
N TYR A 88 -13.05 6.19 10.01
CA TYR A 88 -11.84 5.77 9.30
C TYR A 88 -12.02 4.46 8.54
N ASN A 89 -13.09 3.72 8.80
CA ASN A 89 -13.35 2.44 8.15
C ASN A 89 -13.55 2.61 6.65
N VAL A 90 -12.83 1.80 5.89
CA VAL A 90 -12.88 1.75 4.41
C VAL A 90 -13.22 0.34 3.88
N GLY A 91 -13.76 -0.53 4.73
CA GLY A 91 -14.07 -1.92 4.37
C GLY A 91 -12.87 -2.86 4.48
N GLY A 92 -11.89 -2.48 5.30
CA GLY A 92 -10.68 -3.25 5.54
C GLY A 92 -9.63 -3.14 4.43
N THR A 93 -8.43 -3.54 4.77
CA THR A 93 -7.22 -3.48 3.94
C THR A 93 -6.63 -4.87 3.74
N VAL A 94 -6.13 -5.16 2.55
CA VAL A 94 -5.27 -6.32 2.33
C VAL A 94 -3.81 -5.86 2.48
N HIS A 95 -3.15 -6.34 3.52
CA HIS A 95 -1.75 -6.08 3.80
C HIS A 95 -0.89 -7.23 3.29
N ILE A 96 0.15 -6.94 2.52
CA ILE A 96 1.15 -7.92 2.09
C ILE A 96 2.48 -7.53 2.71
N VAL A 97 2.93 -8.28 3.69
CA VAL A 97 4.25 -8.10 4.27
C VAL A 97 5.26 -8.93 3.50
N VAL A 98 6.10 -8.28 2.71
CA VAL A 98 7.21 -8.92 1.99
C VAL A 98 8.31 -9.21 3.00
N ASN A 99 8.16 -10.35 3.68
CA ASN A 99 9.04 -10.78 4.75
C ASN A 99 10.32 -11.39 4.17
N ASN A 100 11.28 -10.54 3.88
CA ASN A 100 12.57 -10.96 3.37
C ASN A 100 13.57 -11.31 4.48
N GLN A 101 13.13 -11.28 5.74
CA GLN A 101 13.86 -11.75 6.92
C GLN A 101 15.15 -10.97 7.21
N ILE A 102 15.21 -9.73 6.78
CA ILE A 102 16.31 -8.81 7.07
C ILE A 102 15.84 -7.35 7.02
N GLY A 103 16.19 -6.54 8.02
CA GLY A 103 15.95 -5.10 8.04
C GLY A 103 17.27 -4.36 7.80
N PHE A 104 17.54 -3.90 6.59
CA PHE A 104 18.84 -3.39 6.15
C PHE A 104 19.95 -4.43 6.41
N THR A 105 20.63 -4.39 7.57
CA THR A 105 21.66 -5.34 8.01
C THR A 105 21.24 -6.10 9.27
N THR A 106 20.04 -5.88 9.79
CA THR A 106 19.56 -6.42 11.07
C THR A 106 18.78 -7.72 10.84
N SER A 107 19.18 -8.79 11.51
CA SER A 107 18.45 -10.06 11.49
C SER A 107 17.13 -9.97 12.29
N PRO A 108 16.15 -10.85 12.03
CA PRO A 108 14.89 -10.86 12.76
C PRO A 108 15.04 -10.96 14.27
N SER A 109 15.95 -11.81 14.74
CA SER A 109 16.23 -12.02 16.17
C SER A 109 16.83 -10.81 16.89
N GLN A 110 17.38 -9.87 16.13
CA GLN A 110 17.90 -8.61 16.64
C GLN A 110 16.96 -7.43 16.40
N GLY A 111 16.00 -7.60 15.50
CA GLY A 111 15.09 -6.54 15.06
C GLY A 111 13.73 -6.52 15.75
N ARG A 112 13.28 -7.66 16.30
CA ARG A 112 11.99 -7.76 16.98
C ARG A 112 12.00 -8.85 18.07
N SER A 113 11.13 -8.64 19.07
CA SER A 113 10.93 -9.61 20.16
C SER A 113 9.87 -10.66 19.84
N SER A 114 8.98 -10.36 18.89
CA SER A 114 7.91 -11.26 18.45
C SER A 114 8.46 -12.35 17.52
N GLU A 115 7.79 -13.51 17.49
CA GLU A 115 8.14 -14.60 16.58
C GLU A 115 7.94 -14.21 15.12
N TYR A 116 6.76 -13.64 14.80
CA TYR A 116 6.41 -13.18 13.46
C TYR A 116 6.46 -11.66 13.37
N CYS A 117 6.90 -11.15 12.23
CA CYS A 117 6.84 -9.71 11.94
C CYS A 117 5.38 -9.17 11.92
N THR A 118 4.43 -10.06 11.72
CA THR A 118 2.98 -9.77 11.63
C THR A 118 2.24 -9.89 12.96
N ASP A 119 2.94 -10.13 14.08
CA ASP A 119 2.29 -10.33 15.38
C ASP A 119 1.53 -9.10 15.88
N ILE A 120 1.85 -7.90 15.41
CA ILE A 120 1.08 -6.68 15.70
C ILE A 120 -0.39 -6.81 15.25
N ALA A 121 -0.67 -7.54 14.17
CA ALA A 121 -2.02 -7.76 13.67
C ALA A 121 -2.90 -8.55 14.66
N LYS A 122 -2.30 -9.39 15.51
CA LYS A 122 -3.01 -10.18 16.51
C LYS A 122 -3.72 -9.32 17.55
N ALA A 123 -3.16 -8.14 17.88
CA ALA A 123 -3.77 -7.22 18.83
C ALA A 123 -5.16 -6.73 18.38
N PHE A 124 -5.41 -6.71 17.08
CA PHE A 124 -6.66 -6.25 16.46
C PHE A 124 -7.56 -7.40 15.98
N GLY A 125 -7.16 -8.66 16.23
CA GLY A 125 -7.89 -9.82 15.75
C GLY A 125 -7.89 -9.95 14.22
N VAL A 126 -6.89 -9.39 13.56
CA VAL A 126 -6.70 -9.47 12.12
C VAL A 126 -6.10 -10.82 11.74
N PRO A 127 -6.71 -11.59 10.83
CA PRO A 127 -6.17 -12.86 10.40
C PRO A 127 -4.87 -12.68 9.62
N VAL A 128 -3.93 -13.61 9.82
CA VAL A 128 -2.64 -13.63 9.14
C VAL A 128 -2.48 -14.95 8.40
N PHE A 129 -2.16 -14.87 7.11
CA PHE A 129 -1.79 -16.01 6.28
C PHE A 129 -0.28 -16.02 6.08
N HIS A 130 0.40 -17.05 6.58
CA HIS A 130 1.82 -17.26 6.30
C HIS A 130 1.97 -18.11 5.04
N VAL A 131 2.72 -17.61 4.06
CA VAL A 131 2.92 -18.30 2.81
C VAL A 131 4.39 -18.23 2.36
N ASN A 132 4.88 -19.35 1.84
CA ASN A 132 6.22 -19.40 1.26
C ASN A 132 6.21 -18.72 -0.13
N GLY A 133 6.96 -17.64 -0.29
CA GLY A 133 7.11 -16.92 -1.54
C GLY A 133 7.76 -17.72 -2.68
N ASP A 134 8.38 -18.86 -2.37
CA ASP A 134 8.91 -19.78 -3.38
C ASP A 134 7.84 -20.73 -3.97
N ASP A 135 6.60 -20.71 -3.44
CA ASP A 135 5.44 -21.46 -3.96
C ASP A 135 4.40 -20.52 -4.58
N PRO A 136 4.47 -20.26 -5.90
CA PRO A 136 3.53 -19.35 -6.57
C PRO A 136 2.08 -19.78 -6.49
N GLU A 137 1.80 -21.09 -6.51
CA GLU A 137 0.43 -21.61 -6.43
C GLU A 137 -0.17 -21.36 -5.04
N ALA A 138 0.61 -21.58 -3.98
CA ALA A 138 0.20 -21.26 -2.62
C ALA A 138 -0.04 -19.76 -2.45
N CYS A 139 0.84 -18.92 -3.02
CA CYS A 139 0.68 -17.45 -3.01
C CYS A 139 -0.64 -17.02 -3.65
N VAL A 140 -0.99 -17.58 -4.81
CA VAL A 140 -2.27 -17.28 -5.50
C VAL A 140 -3.46 -17.74 -4.66
N ARG A 141 -3.41 -18.94 -4.07
CA ARG A 141 -4.50 -19.45 -3.21
C ARG A 141 -4.70 -18.54 -1.98
N VAL A 142 -3.62 -18.15 -1.33
CA VAL A 142 -3.67 -17.25 -0.16
C VAL A 142 -4.18 -15.86 -0.55
N ALA A 143 -3.72 -15.31 -1.66
CA ALA A 143 -4.18 -14.01 -2.14
C ALA A 143 -5.70 -14.00 -2.41
N ARG A 144 -6.23 -15.06 -3.04
CA ARG A 144 -7.67 -15.22 -3.26
C ARG A 144 -8.42 -15.30 -1.93
N ALA A 145 -7.97 -16.14 -1.00
CA ALA A 145 -8.60 -16.28 0.31
C ALA A 145 -8.59 -14.96 1.10
N ALA A 146 -7.50 -14.18 1.02
CA ALA A 146 -7.39 -12.89 1.67
C ALA A 146 -8.38 -11.87 1.09
N VAL A 147 -8.48 -11.78 -0.24
CA VAL A 147 -9.44 -10.88 -0.89
C VAL A 147 -10.88 -11.31 -0.59
N GLU A 148 -11.20 -12.60 -0.66
CA GLU A 148 -12.52 -13.11 -0.32
C GLU A 148 -12.89 -12.81 1.13
N PHE A 149 -11.94 -12.96 2.06
CA PHE A 149 -12.13 -12.60 3.46
C PHE A 149 -12.42 -11.11 3.62
N ASN A 150 -11.57 -10.25 3.02
CA ASN A 150 -11.75 -8.81 3.09
C ASN A 150 -13.11 -8.38 2.55
N GLN A 151 -13.50 -8.84 1.36
CA GLN A 151 -14.78 -8.49 0.74
C GLN A 151 -15.99 -9.03 1.51
N ARG A 152 -15.88 -10.22 2.10
CA ARG A 152 -16.98 -10.83 2.83
C ARG A 152 -17.21 -10.20 4.20
N PHE A 153 -16.16 -9.80 4.89
CA PHE A 153 -16.20 -9.35 6.28
C PHE A 153 -15.92 -7.87 6.48
N ALA A 154 -15.51 -7.16 5.41
CA ALA A 154 -15.11 -5.76 5.47
C ALA A 154 -14.06 -5.48 6.56
N LYS A 155 -13.04 -6.34 6.66
CA LYS A 155 -11.99 -6.30 7.68
C LYS A 155 -10.61 -6.44 7.05
N ASP A 156 -9.61 -5.97 7.79
CA ASP A 156 -8.21 -6.16 7.44
C ASP A 156 -7.82 -7.63 7.40
N VAL A 157 -6.86 -7.94 6.56
CA VAL A 157 -6.22 -9.25 6.45
C VAL A 157 -4.75 -9.05 6.10
N VAL A 158 -3.89 -9.86 6.68
CA VAL A 158 -2.44 -9.79 6.46
C VAL A 158 -1.96 -11.06 5.78
N ILE A 159 -1.13 -10.90 4.76
CA ILE A 159 -0.37 -11.97 4.13
C ILE A 159 1.10 -11.78 4.51
N ASP A 160 1.65 -12.70 5.28
CA ASP A 160 3.08 -12.81 5.55
C ASP A 160 3.73 -13.61 4.42
N LEU A 161 4.27 -12.91 3.45
CA LEU A 161 4.95 -13.49 2.29
C LEU A 161 6.43 -13.75 2.64
N VAL A 162 6.71 -14.95 3.15
CA VAL A 162 8.05 -15.34 3.54
C VAL A 162 8.94 -15.51 2.32
N SER A 163 9.97 -14.70 2.23
CA SER A 163 10.85 -14.59 1.08
C SER A 163 12.30 -14.32 1.51
N TYR A 164 13.13 -13.89 0.59
CA TYR A 164 14.48 -13.42 0.85
C TYR A 164 14.83 -12.24 -0.05
N ARG A 165 15.70 -11.37 0.41
CA ARG A 165 16.22 -10.25 -0.37
C ARG A 165 17.39 -10.71 -1.24
N ARG A 166 17.19 -10.75 -2.55
CA ARG A 166 18.19 -11.26 -3.49
C ARG A 166 19.37 -10.29 -3.70
N ARG A 167 19.11 -9.01 -3.63
CA ARG A 167 20.11 -7.94 -3.85
C ARG A 167 20.29 -7.12 -2.59
N GLY A 168 21.18 -6.10 -2.64
CA GLY A 168 21.36 -5.17 -1.55
C GLY A 168 20.12 -4.36 -1.19
N HIS A 169 20.19 -3.63 -0.09
CA HIS A 169 19.13 -2.74 0.37
C HIS A 169 18.84 -1.61 -0.62
N ASN A 170 19.88 -1.12 -1.27
CA ASN A 170 19.83 -0.13 -2.36
C ASN A 170 20.90 -0.46 -3.41
N GLU A 171 21.02 0.37 -4.44
CA GLU A 171 21.92 0.15 -5.58
C GLU A 171 23.40 0.21 -5.23
N ALA A 172 23.75 0.86 -4.10
CA ALA A 172 25.12 1.00 -3.64
C ALA A 172 25.52 -0.02 -2.57
N ASP A 173 24.57 -0.83 -2.07
CA ASP A 173 24.79 -1.80 -1.02
C ASP A 173 25.24 -3.16 -1.57
N ASP A 174 26.40 -3.63 -1.09
CA ASP A 174 26.84 -5.00 -1.28
C ASP A 174 26.60 -5.82 0.00
N PRO A 175 25.51 -6.59 0.05
CA PRO A 175 25.12 -7.28 1.26
C PRO A 175 26.04 -8.46 1.64
N SER A 176 26.89 -8.91 0.74
CA SER A 176 27.88 -9.95 1.04
C SER A 176 28.93 -9.49 2.05
N MET A 177 29.15 -8.18 2.16
CA MET A 177 30.07 -7.59 3.13
C MET A 177 29.54 -7.69 4.58
N THR A 178 28.22 -7.64 4.75
CA THR A 178 27.58 -7.64 6.08
C THR A 178 26.95 -8.98 6.45
N GLN A 179 26.43 -9.72 5.46
CA GLN A 179 25.81 -11.05 5.64
C GLN A 179 26.42 -12.09 4.69
N PRO A 180 27.73 -12.40 4.78
CA PRO A 180 28.40 -13.26 3.80
C PRO A 180 27.80 -14.68 3.75
N ALA A 181 27.53 -15.31 4.88
CA ALA A 181 26.99 -16.66 4.92
C ALA A 181 25.57 -16.76 4.34
N MET A 182 24.73 -15.73 4.56
CA MET A 182 23.38 -15.68 3.99
C MET A 182 23.44 -15.52 2.47
N TYR A 183 24.28 -14.63 1.97
CA TYR A 183 24.36 -14.34 0.53
C TYR A 183 25.10 -15.44 -0.24
N ASP A 184 26.00 -16.18 0.37
CA ASP A 184 26.54 -17.41 -0.23
C ASP A 184 25.42 -18.42 -0.54
N ILE A 185 24.44 -18.57 0.36
CA ILE A 185 23.27 -19.43 0.12
C ILE A 185 22.34 -18.82 -0.94
N ILE A 186 22.08 -17.51 -0.87
CA ILE A 186 21.16 -16.81 -1.78
C ILE A 186 21.69 -16.84 -3.22
N ASP A 187 22.97 -16.62 -3.43
CA ASP A 187 23.59 -16.58 -4.75
C ASP A 187 23.57 -17.94 -5.44
N ASN A 188 23.67 -19.01 -4.65
CA ASN A 188 23.57 -20.37 -5.14
C ASN A 188 22.13 -20.89 -5.27
N LYS A 189 21.12 -20.12 -4.78
CA LYS A 189 19.72 -20.51 -4.83
C LYS A 189 19.13 -20.30 -6.21
N ARG A 190 18.46 -21.33 -6.73
CA ARG A 190 17.66 -21.22 -7.98
C ARG A 190 16.54 -20.20 -7.83
N SER A 191 16.23 -19.48 -8.90
CA SER A 191 15.11 -18.55 -8.89
C SER A 191 13.77 -19.28 -8.72
N VAL A 192 12.77 -18.60 -8.14
CA VAL A 192 11.38 -19.11 -8.01
C VAL A 192 10.86 -19.60 -9.36
N ARG A 193 11.06 -18.79 -10.40
CA ARG A 193 10.65 -19.15 -11.76
C ARG A 193 11.26 -20.49 -12.21
N GLN A 194 12.54 -20.68 -11.99
CA GLN A 194 13.22 -21.89 -12.42
C GLN A 194 12.74 -23.12 -11.62
N SER A 195 12.61 -22.99 -10.31
CA SER A 195 12.12 -24.06 -9.45
C SER A 195 10.67 -24.43 -9.76
N TYR A 196 9.82 -23.44 -10.02
CA TYR A 196 8.43 -23.66 -10.38
C TYR A 196 8.30 -24.34 -11.75
N LEU A 197 9.09 -23.90 -12.73
CA LEU A 197 9.13 -24.50 -14.05
C LEU A 197 9.51 -25.99 -13.99
N GLU A 198 10.55 -26.33 -13.24
CA GLU A 198 10.96 -27.71 -13.01
C GLU A 198 9.85 -28.54 -12.35
N THR A 199 9.12 -27.94 -11.42
CA THR A 199 7.97 -28.58 -10.77
C THR A 199 6.85 -28.88 -11.76
N LEU A 200 6.48 -27.91 -12.62
CA LEU A 200 5.44 -28.08 -13.62
C LEU A 200 5.81 -29.17 -14.65
N ILE A 201 7.05 -29.17 -15.12
CA ILE A 201 7.55 -30.20 -16.05
C ILE A 201 7.55 -31.56 -15.36
N GLY A 202 8.03 -31.63 -14.10
CA GLY A 202 8.09 -32.87 -13.32
C GLY A 202 6.71 -33.49 -13.03
N ARG A 203 5.67 -32.66 -12.90
CA ARG A 203 4.27 -33.10 -12.78
C ARG A 203 3.63 -33.47 -14.11
N GLY A 204 4.24 -33.09 -15.23
CA GLY A 204 3.67 -33.27 -16.56
C GLY A 204 2.61 -32.25 -16.93
N ASP A 205 2.52 -31.14 -16.22
CA ASP A 205 1.56 -30.06 -16.48
C ASP A 205 1.91 -29.30 -17.77
N ILE A 206 3.22 -29.14 -18.03
CA ILE A 206 3.76 -28.53 -19.24
C ILE A 206 4.98 -29.32 -19.76
N THR A 207 5.27 -29.18 -21.02
CA THR A 207 6.49 -29.70 -21.65
C THR A 207 7.63 -28.65 -21.59
N THR A 208 8.85 -29.10 -21.77
CA THR A 208 10.02 -28.20 -21.89
C THR A 208 9.85 -27.23 -23.08
N GLN A 209 9.28 -27.70 -24.19
CA GLN A 209 9.05 -26.89 -25.38
C GLN A 209 8.03 -25.78 -25.12
N GLU A 210 6.94 -26.06 -24.42
CA GLU A 210 5.93 -25.05 -24.04
C GLU A 210 6.53 -24.00 -23.12
N ALA A 211 7.37 -24.42 -22.18
CA ALA A 211 8.09 -23.51 -21.27
C ALA A 211 9.05 -22.56 -22.01
N GLU A 212 9.79 -23.06 -22.99
CA GLU A 212 10.67 -22.26 -23.83
C GLU A 212 9.88 -21.30 -24.71
N THR A 213 8.78 -21.74 -25.29
CA THR A 213 7.89 -20.92 -26.10
C THR A 213 7.33 -19.76 -25.25
N ALA A 214 6.77 -20.05 -24.08
CA ALA A 214 6.23 -19.02 -23.17
C ALA A 214 7.28 -17.98 -22.79
N MET A 215 8.54 -18.40 -22.59
CA MET A 215 9.65 -17.46 -22.31
C MET A 215 9.99 -16.58 -23.51
N GLN A 216 9.97 -17.12 -24.71
CA GLN A 216 10.24 -16.38 -25.95
C GLN A 216 9.14 -15.38 -26.23
N ASP A 217 7.88 -15.79 -26.08
CA ASP A 217 6.71 -14.95 -26.26
C ASP A 217 6.74 -13.74 -25.30
N TYR A 218 7.00 -13.99 -24.02
CA TYR A 218 7.10 -12.90 -23.02
C TYR A 218 8.27 -11.94 -23.31
N ARG A 219 9.41 -12.46 -23.74
CA ARG A 219 10.53 -11.60 -24.19
C ARG A 219 10.17 -10.76 -25.40
N GLY A 220 9.46 -11.36 -26.37
CA GLY A 220 8.97 -10.64 -27.54
C GLY A 220 8.00 -9.52 -27.16
N GLU A 221 7.11 -9.76 -26.22
CA GLU A 221 6.20 -8.74 -25.70
C GLU A 221 6.94 -7.58 -25.02
N LEU A 222 7.90 -7.89 -24.14
CA LEU A 222 8.73 -6.86 -23.50
C LEU A 222 9.55 -6.04 -24.50
N GLU A 223 10.13 -6.68 -25.52
CA GLU A 223 10.87 -5.99 -26.57
C GLU A 223 9.96 -5.07 -27.38
N ASN A 224 8.75 -5.54 -27.73
CA ASN A 224 7.76 -4.71 -28.43
C ASN A 224 7.37 -3.47 -27.60
N VAL A 225 7.09 -3.63 -26.33
CA VAL A 225 6.77 -2.51 -25.43
C VAL A 225 7.97 -1.55 -25.33
N PHE A 226 9.17 -2.09 -25.22
CA PHE A 226 10.39 -1.26 -25.17
C PHE A 226 10.60 -0.43 -26.44
N GLN A 227 10.35 -1.02 -27.61
CA GLN A 227 10.42 -0.28 -28.88
C GLN A 227 9.34 0.80 -28.96
N GLN A 228 8.10 0.51 -28.54
CA GLN A 228 7.02 1.50 -28.47
C GLN A 228 7.39 2.70 -27.57
N VAL A 229 7.95 2.44 -26.39
CA VAL A 229 8.42 3.50 -25.49
C VAL A 229 9.51 4.35 -26.14
N LYS A 230 10.48 3.72 -26.81
CA LYS A 230 11.53 4.43 -27.55
C LYS A 230 10.99 5.29 -28.69
N GLU A 231 9.96 4.85 -29.37
CA GLU A 231 9.30 5.62 -30.42
C GLU A 231 8.56 6.82 -29.84
N LEU A 232 7.80 6.61 -28.77
CA LEU A 232 7.12 7.68 -28.03
C LEU A 232 8.10 8.73 -27.47
N GLU A 233 9.28 8.30 -27.01
CA GLU A 233 10.34 9.22 -26.56
C GLU A 233 10.92 10.06 -27.69
N LYS A 234 10.97 9.53 -28.91
CA LYS A 234 11.43 10.29 -30.10
C LYS A 234 10.38 11.30 -30.57
N GLU A 235 9.09 10.95 -30.48
CA GLU A 235 7.98 11.82 -30.85
C GLU A 235 7.65 12.84 -29.76
N SER A 236 7.85 12.48 -28.50
CA SER A 236 7.77 13.41 -27.40
C SER A 236 8.95 14.34 -27.49
N ALA A 237 8.73 15.63 -27.74
CA ALA A 237 9.71 16.66 -27.41
C ALA A 237 10.24 16.31 -26.00
N PRO A 238 11.60 16.38 -25.79
CA PRO A 238 12.17 15.92 -24.53
C PRO A 238 11.27 16.47 -23.45
N LEU A 239 10.64 15.53 -22.70
CA LEU A 239 9.98 15.90 -21.48
C LEU A 239 11.07 16.68 -20.77
N SER A 240 11.09 17.98 -21.02
CA SER A 240 11.84 18.85 -20.15
C SER A 240 11.36 18.28 -18.83
N HIS A 241 12.24 17.63 -18.08
CA HIS A 241 12.03 17.61 -16.68
C HIS A 241 11.84 19.10 -16.37
N SER A 242 10.64 19.59 -16.62
CA SER A 242 10.16 20.67 -15.86
C SER A 242 10.23 20.08 -14.48
N VAL A 243 11.42 20.08 -13.93
CA VAL A 243 11.62 20.48 -12.55
C VAL A 243 10.58 21.51 -12.42
N ALA A 244 9.39 21.05 -11.86
CA ALA A 244 8.21 21.87 -11.74
C ALA A 244 8.79 23.18 -11.38
N THR A 245 8.84 24.06 -12.37
CA THR A 245 9.64 25.27 -12.30
C THR A 245 9.16 25.76 -10.99
N LYS A 246 10.01 25.67 -9.95
CA LYS A 246 9.58 26.01 -8.60
C LYS A 246 8.91 27.31 -8.88
N GLN A 247 7.57 27.31 -8.93
CA GLN A 247 6.85 28.53 -9.14
C GLN A 247 7.46 29.36 -8.05
N ARG A 248 8.41 30.20 -8.42
CA ARG A 248 9.08 31.03 -7.44
C ARG A 248 7.93 31.79 -6.87
N VAL A 249 7.54 31.39 -5.66
CA VAL A 249 6.54 32.12 -4.91
C VAL A 249 6.98 33.57 -5.07
N PRO A 250 6.18 34.42 -5.71
CA PRO A 250 6.61 35.77 -6.00
C PRO A 250 7.16 36.36 -4.71
N TYR A 251 8.35 36.94 -4.78
CA TYR A 251 9.03 37.49 -3.60
C TYR A 251 8.16 38.55 -2.86
N ASN A 252 7.14 39.02 -3.57
CA ASN A 252 6.16 39.98 -3.08
C ASN A 252 4.83 39.34 -2.67
N LEU A 253 4.76 38.01 -2.52
CA LEU A 253 3.56 37.38 -2.01
C LEU A 253 3.27 37.88 -0.58
N GLN A 254 2.20 38.61 -0.46
CA GLN A 254 1.76 39.11 0.85
C GLN A 254 1.10 37.97 1.62
N THR A 255 1.80 37.47 2.61
CA THR A 255 1.33 36.41 3.50
C THR A 255 0.83 36.96 4.84
N ALA A 256 0.99 38.28 5.05
CA ALA A 256 0.54 38.94 6.27
C ALA A 256 -0.99 38.99 6.33
N ILE A 257 -1.53 38.71 7.49
CA ILE A 257 -2.96 38.84 7.81
C ILE A 257 -3.14 40.20 8.49
N SER A 258 -4.27 40.89 8.24
CA SER A 258 -4.55 42.14 8.89
C SER A 258 -4.70 41.99 10.42
N ALA A 259 -4.38 43.02 11.17
CA ALA A 259 -4.49 43.01 12.64
C ALA A 259 -5.94 42.69 13.08
N GLU A 260 -6.93 43.24 12.40
CA GLU A 260 -8.35 42.99 12.65
C GLU A 260 -8.69 41.49 12.49
N ARG A 261 -8.14 40.84 11.47
CA ARG A 261 -8.37 39.41 11.25
C ARG A 261 -7.64 38.52 12.27
N LEU A 262 -6.48 38.97 12.78
CA LEU A 262 -5.78 38.31 13.87
C LEU A 262 -6.54 38.43 15.21
N GLU A 263 -7.17 39.56 15.45
CA GLU A 263 -8.03 39.78 16.62
C GLU A 263 -9.27 38.87 16.56
N GLU A 264 -9.96 38.80 15.40
CA GLU A 264 -11.08 37.86 15.18
C GLU A 264 -10.69 36.40 15.44
N ILE A 265 -9.51 35.99 14.96
CA ILE A 265 -9.01 34.63 15.19
C ILE A 265 -8.70 34.43 16.67
N GLY A 266 -8.05 35.41 17.34
CA GLY A 266 -7.77 35.40 18.75
C GLY A 266 -9.03 35.28 19.60
N ASP A 267 -10.04 36.08 19.29
CA ASP A 267 -11.33 36.05 19.97
C ASP A 267 -12.05 34.70 19.77
N ALA A 268 -11.94 34.07 18.59
CA ALA A 268 -12.51 32.76 18.36
C ALA A 268 -11.84 31.64 19.17
N PHE A 269 -10.57 31.82 19.58
CA PHE A 269 -9.89 30.89 20.48
C PHE A 269 -10.31 31.03 21.93
N ILE A 270 -10.72 32.24 22.33
CA ILE A 270 -11.04 32.55 23.72
C ILE A 270 -12.55 32.42 23.98
N ASN A 271 -13.36 32.78 23.02
CA ASN A 271 -14.81 32.81 23.15
C ASN A 271 -15.41 31.51 22.63
N VAL A 272 -15.74 30.59 23.51
CA VAL A 272 -16.43 29.34 23.18
C VAL A 272 -17.88 29.67 22.88
N PRO A 273 -18.45 29.21 21.73
CA PRO A 273 -19.86 29.38 21.42
C PRO A 273 -20.77 28.84 22.51
N GLU A 274 -21.85 29.55 22.80
CA GLU A 274 -22.81 29.15 23.84
C GLU A 274 -23.38 27.76 23.52
N GLY A 275 -23.28 26.81 24.49
CA GLY A 275 -23.71 25.43 24.32
C GLY A 275 -22.67 24.49 23.68
N CYS A 276 -21.46 24.96 23.40
CA CYS A 276 -20.36 24.13 22.91
C CYS A 276 -19.52 23.61 24.10
N LEU A 277 -19.54 22.28 24.28
CA LEU A 277 -18.63 21.61 25.21
C LEU A 277 -17.36 21.24 24.44
N LEU A 278 -16.29 22.00 24.68
CA LEU A 278 -14.95 21.69 24.17
C LEU A 278 -14.17 20.91 25.24
N TYR A 279 -14.11 19.59 25.08
CA TYR A 279 -13.09 18.78 25.74
C TYR A 279 -11.77 18.95 24.98
N THR A 280 -10.89 19.78 25.50
CA THR A 280 -9.68 20.15 24.77
C THR A 280 -8.43 19.40 25.19
N SER A 281 -8.40 18.75 26.34
CA SER A 281 -7.28 17.89 26.77
C SER A 281 -7.55 17.24 28.13
N ASP A 282 -6.84 16.16 28.43
CA ASP A 282 -6.78 15.53 29.76
C ASP A 282 -6.38 16.52 30.88
N ALA A 283 -5.66 17.57 30.55
CA ALA A 283 -5.32 18.62 31.49
C ALA A 283 -6.52 19.33 32.10
N ALA A 284 -7.70 19.24 31.46
CA ALA A 284 -8.97 19.73 32.02
C ALA A 284 -9.47 18.85 33.16
N ASP A 285 -9.10 17.58 33.18
CA ASP A 285 -9.55 16.59 34.17
C ASP A 285 -8.65 16.56 35.40
N GLU A 286 -7.43 17.08 35.31
CA GLU A 286 -6.46 17.12 36.42
C GLU A 286 -6.67 18.27 37.40
N GLY A 287 -7.61 19.14 37.12
CA GLY A 287 -7.97 20.28 37.94
C GLY A 287 -9.04 20.03 39.00
N LEU A 288 -9.43 18.78 39.24
CA LEU A 288 -10.44 18.40 40.22
C LEU A 288 -9.84 17.79 41.47
#